data_420aff0d88919b9ab7719d49fe2c57de
#
_entry.id   420aff0d88919b9ab7719d49fe2c57de
#
_cell.length_a   1.000
_cell.length_b   1.000
_cell.length_c   1.000
_cell.angle_alpha   90.00
_cell.angle_beta   90.00
_cell.angle_gamma   90.00
#
_symmetry.space_group_name_H-M   'P 1'
#
loop_
_entity.id
_entity.type
_entity.pdbx_description
1 polymer ?
#
loop_
_entity_poly.entity_id
_entity_poly.type
_entity_poly.pdbx_seq_one_letter_code
_entity_poly.pdbx_strand_id
1 'polypeptide(L)'
;MKHTMLWLAALLLVVSAPLSAGNKKKVEKEAPSQGQYVRCIAFYNLENLFDTIHDEGKNDYEYLPDGGNKWTALKYENKVKNMAYAVSQLGTDYDPRGASVVGVAEVENIGCLEDLCAEANSKYNRRFKPILIEGPDRRGVDVGFLYDTVLFKPTSVHGHELKAHYADGGVIKTRLQLCVSGYLMGEGKPEKIHVIVNHWPSRYGGELASRPGRDTAAMLCKSICDSIYMKEPKAKIIIMGDLNDDPYNHSCAEVLKARKHREEVEERGYFNTMWQMLDRGIGSLAYNGSWNLFDQIIINEPLMNEKLENGNWTYWKAQIFNKPFLTVQEGKDKGTPFRTTKGGVWQNGYGDHYPTMIYLIKNK
;
A
#
# COMPACT_ATOMS: atom_id res chain seq x y z
N MET A 1 -15.30 85.45 -22.44
CA MET A 1 -14.43 84.80 -21.47
C MET A 1 -14.58 83.29 -21.69
N LYS A 2 -13.59 82.66 -22.35
CA LYS A 2 -13.58 81.24 -22.73
C LYS A 2 -12.62 80.52 -21.82
N HIS A 3 -13.07 79.57 -20.98
CA HIS A 3 -12.23 78.69 -20.18
C HIS A 3 -11.90 77.43 -20.98
N THR A 4 -10.67 77.26 -21.34
CA THR A 4 -10.12 76.09 -21.96
C THR A 4 -9.67 75.15 -20.85
N MET A 5 -10.28 73.91 -20.79
CA MET A 5 -9.95 72.84 -19.88
C MET A 5 -8.90 71.95 -20.59
N LEU A 6 -7.67 71.90 -20.06
CA LEU A 6 -6.66 70.95 -20.49
C LEU A 6 -6.90 69.59 -19.83
N TRP A 7 -7.00 68.56 -20.66
CA TRP A 7 -6.98 67.14 -20.19
C TRP A 7 -5.53 66.62 -20.28
N LEU A 8 -4.95 66.30 -19.13
CA LEU A 8 -3.72 65.53 -19.06
C LEU A 8 -4.04 64.04 -19.23
N ALA A 9 -3.60 63.44 -20.34
CA ALA A 9 -3.63 61.99 -20.51
C ALA A 9 -2.38 61.40 -19.85
N ALA A 10 -2.59 60.65 -18.76
CA ALA A 10 -1.51 59.87 -18.15
C ALA A 10 -1.38 58.52 -18.90
N LEU A 11 -0.25 58.36 -19.60
CA LEU A 11 0.10 57.11 -20.28
C LEU A 11 0.66 56.11 -19.21
N LEU A 12 -0.14 55.12 -18.85
CA LEU A 12 0.31 53.98 -18.04
C LEU A 12 1.09 53.00 -18.95
N LEU A 13 2.40 53.03 -18.85
CA LEU A 13 3.28 52.02 -19.41
C LEU A 13 3.13 50.73 -18.56
N VAL A 14 2.39 49.76 -19.07
CA VAL A 14 2.36 48.40 -18.53
C VAL A 14 3.63 47.69 -19.00
N VAL A 15 4.62 47.60 -18.12
CA VAL A 15 5.80 46.77 -18.33
C VAL A 15 5.37 45.31 -18.06
N SER A 16 5.12 44.56 -19.11
CA SER A 16 4.95 43.11 -19.04
C SER A 16 6.31 42.47 -18.79
N ALA A 17 6.56 42.12 -17.54
CA ALA A 17 7.66 41.21 -17.21
C ALA A 17 7.40 39.84 -17.81
N PRO A 18 8.39 39.19 -18.48
CA PRO A 18 8.19 37.83 -18.95
C PRO A 18 8.06 36.88 -17.73
N LEU A 19 6.95 36.12 -17.66
CA LEU A 19 6.85 34.96 -16.74
C LEU A 19 8.02 34.04 -17.08
N SER A 20 8.98 34.00 -16.18
CA SER A 20 10.02 32.97 -16.17
C SER A 20 9.35 31.60 -16.13
N ALA A 21 9.43 30.87 -17.23
CA ALA A 21 9.06 29.48 -17.28
C ALA A 21 9.92 28.72 -16.24
N GLY A 22 9.32 28.42 -15.11
CA GLY A 22 9.97 27.64 -14.06
C GLY A 22 10.50 26.36 -14.67
N ASN A 23 11.81 26.22 -14.71
CA ASN A 23 12.50 24.97 -15.03
C ASN A 23 11.89 23.87 -14.13
N LYS A 24 11.02 23.04 -14.71
CA LYS A 24 10.67 21.74 -14.12
C LYS A 24 11.97 20.95 -14.10
N LYS A 25 12.72 21.03 -12.98
CA LYS A 25 13.78 20.07 -12.70
C LYS A 25 13.14 18.69 -12.87
N LYS A 26 13.53 17.95 -13.92
CA LYS A 26 13.34 16.52 -13.97
C LYS A 26 13.89 16.01 -12.65
N VAL A 27 13.03 15.44 -11.81
CA VAL A 27 13.49 14.66 -10.64
C VAL A 27 14.22 13.49 -11.28
N GLU A 28 15.55 13.60 -11.36
CA GLU A 28 16.37 12.45 -11.73
C GLU A 28 16.04 11.36 -10.74
N LYS A 29 15.65 10.19 -11.28
CA LYS A 29 15.45 9.00 -10.46
C LYS A 29 16.82 8.71 -9.85
N GLU A 30 17.00 9.01 -8.56
CA GLU A 30 18.18 8.59 -7.83
C GLU A 30 18.33 7.09 -8.01
N ALA A 31 19.38 6.68 -8.73
CA ALA A 31 19.75 5.28 -8.84
C ALA A 31 20.56 4.88 -7.60
N PRO A 32 20.45 3.63 -7.13
CA PRO A 32 21.35 3.16 -6.09
C PRO A 32 22.80 3.27 -6.58
N SER A 33 23.72 3.59 -5.68
CA SER A 33 25.12 3.70 -6.06
C SER A 33 25.64 2.35 -6.60
N GLN A 34 26.66 2.38 -7.49
CA GLN A 34 27.28 1.16 -8.07
C GLN A 34 27.88 0.26 -6.99
N GLY A 35 27.62 0.10 -5.90
CA GLY A 35 28.11 -0.74 -4.80
C GLY A 35 27.00 -1.22 -3.90
N GLN A 36 25.72 -1.09 -4.33
CA GLN A 36 24.61 -1.42 -3.46
C GLN A 36 23.74 -2.52 -4.04
N TYR A 37 23.20 -3.33 -3.15
CA TYR A 37 22.07 -4.21 -3.41
C TYR A 37 20.77 -3.50 -3.10
N VAL A 38 19.68 -3.89 -3.76
CA VAL A 38 18.34 -3.34 -3.55
C VAL A 38 17.36 -4.47 -3.26
N ARG A 39 16.39 -4.21 -2.39
CA ARG A 39 15.21 -5.05 -2.16
C ARG A 39 13.95 -4.21 -2.21
N CYS A 40 12.93 -4.74 -2.83
CA CYS A 40 11.60 -4.15 -2.84
C CYS A 40 10.70 -4.90 -1.87
N ILE A 41 9.97 -4.13 -1.06
CA ILE A 41 8.89 -4.58 -0.17
C ILE A 41 7.65 -3.82 -0.62
N ALA A 42 6.55 -4.52 -0.91
CA ALA A 42 5.37 -3.92 -1.52
C ALA A 42 4.08 -4.28 -0.77
N PHE A 43 3.04 -3.48 -0.99
CA PHE A 43 1.67 -3.76 -0.60
C PHE A 43 0.72 -3.46 -1.78
N TYR A 44 -0.33 -4.28 -1.93
CA TYR A 44 -1.35 -4.08 -2.95
C TYR A 44 -2.72 -4.55 -2.47
N ASN A 45 -3.73 -3.67 -2.47
CA ASN A 45 -5.14 -4.04 -2.34
C ASN A 45 -5.61 -4.61 -3.70
N LEU A 46 -6.11 -5.85 -3.69
CA LEU A 46 -6.45 -6.58 -4.92
C LEU A 46 -7.87 -6.31 -5.43
N GLU A 47 -8.61 -5.38 -4.82
CA GLU A 47 -10.02 -5.07 -5.16
C GLU A 47 -10.86 -6.35 -5.30
N ASN A 48 -11.09 -7.03 -4.16
CA ASN A 48 -11.97 -8.20 -4.07
C ASN A 48 -11.59 -9.35 -5.04
N LEU A 49 -10.44 -9.97 -4.80
CA LEU A 49 -10.03 -11.19 -5.48
C LEU A 49 -10.79 -12.38 -4.88
N PHE A 50 -11.96 -12.68 -5.44
CA PHE A 50 -12.81 -13.83 -5.12
C PHE A 50 -12.71 -14.87 -6.21
N ASP A 51 -12.86 -16.15 -5.84
CA ASP A 51 -13.14 -17.21 -6.81
C ASP A 51 -14.63 -17.19 -7.22
N THR A 52 -15.17 -18.31 -7.66
CA THR A 52 -16.56 -18.40 -8.13
C THR A 52 -17.41 -19.37 -7.32
N ILE A 53 -16.89 -19.78 -6.13
CA ILE A 53 -17.50 -20.79 -5.26
C ILE A 53 -17.90 -20.12 -3.96
N HIS A 54 -19.13 -20.38 -3.49
CA HIS A 54 -19.60 -19.81 -2.25
C HIS A 54 -18.93 -20.45 -1.02
N ASP A 55 -18.36 -19.62 -0.16
CA ASP A 55 -17.84 -20.03 1.13
C ASP A 55 -18.94 -20.06 2.20
N GLU A 56 -19.13 -21.20 2.85
CA GLU A 56 -20.16 -21.37 3.86
C GLU A 56 -20.02 -20.34 5.01
N GLY A 57 -21.10 -19.63 5.28
CA GLY A 57 -21.15 -18.61 6.35
C GLY A 57 -20.56 -17.25 5.99
N LYS A 58 -20.15 -17.05 4.75
CA LYS A 58 -19.68 -15.77 4.22
C LYS A 58 -20.77 -15.08 3.39
N ASN A 59 -20.64 -13.76 3.24
CA ASN A 59 -21.53 -12.95 2.41
C ASN A 59 -20.80 -12.55 1.11
N ASP A 60 -20.47 -13.54 0.31
CA ASP A 60 -19.73 -13.46 -0.95
C ASP A 60 -20.63 -13.56 -2.20
N TYR A 61 -21.95 -13.61 -2.01
CA TYR A 61 -22.94 -13.83 -3.05
C TYR A 61 -22.82 -12.91 -4.27
N GLU A 62 -22.25 -11.72 -4.11
CA GLU A 62 -22.01 -10.80 -5.22
C GLU A 62 -20.97 -11.33 -6.21
N TYR A 63 -20.06 -12.20 -5.74
CA TYR A 63 -18.94 -12.77 -6.49
C TYR A 63 -19.21 -14.19 -7.00
N LEU A 64 -20.49 -14.58 -7.12
CA LEU A 64 -20.90 -15.82 -7.73
C LEU A 64 -21.32 -15.61 -9.21
N PRO A 65 -21.32 -16.66 -10.05
CA PRO A 65 -21.71 -16.57 -11.45
C PRO A 65 -23.15 -16.05 -11.67
N ASP A 66 -24.05 -16.35 -10.74
CA ASP A 66 -25.44 -15.87 -10.72
C ASP A 66 -25.62 -14.63 -9.81
N GLY A 67 -24.59 -14.21 -9.09
CA GLY A 67 -24.58 -13.05 -8.20
C GLY A 67 -24.68 -11.69 -8.90
N GLY A 68 -24.68 -10.61 -8.11
CA GLY A 68 -24.84 -9.24 -8.61
C GLY A 68 -23.77 -8.83 -9.64
N ASN A 69 -22.54 -9.21 -9.43
CA ASN A 69 -21.42 -8.91 -10.32
C ASN A 69 -21.33 -9.89 -11.51
N LYS A 70 -22.17 -10.93 -11.58
CA LYS A 70 -22.07 -12.00 -12.60
C LYS A 70 -20.64 -12.50 -12.71
N TRP A 71 -20.07 -12.91 -11.56
CA TRP A 71 -18.66 -13.25 -11.42
C TRP A 71 -18.36 -14.64 -11.96
N THR A 72 -18.17 -14.72 -13.28
CA THR A 72 -17.90 -15.98 -13.99
C THR A 72 -16.45 -16.40 -13.90
N ALA A 73 -16.15 -17.69 -14.16
CA ALA A 73 -14.79 -18.21 -14.24
C ALA A 73 -13.89 -17.38 -15.17
N LEU A 74 -14.42 -16.91 -16.30
CA LEU A 74 -13.67 -16.03 -17.22
C LEU A 74 -13.26 -14.71 -16.58
N LYS A 75 -14.14 -14.10 -15.76
CA LYS A 75 -13.83 -12.86 -15.05
C LYS A 75 -12.76 -13.11 -13.98
N TYR A 76 -12.90 -14.20 -13.23
CA TYR A 76 -11.91 -14.62 -12.24
C TYR A 76 -10.54 -14.86 -12.88
N GLU A 77 -10.46 -15.67 -13.93
CA GLU A 77 -9.21 -15.94 -14.64
C GLU A 77 -8.54 -14.65 -15.15
N ASN A 78 -9.32 -13.73 -15.72
CA ASN A 78 -8.80 -12.45 -16.18
C ASN A 78 -8.30 -11.59 -15.03
N LYS A 79 -9.02 -11.57 -13.92
CA LYS A 79 -8.60 -10.88 -12.69
C LYS A 79 -7.28 -11.44 -12.17
N VAL A 80 -7.14 -12.78 -12.09
CA VAL A 80 -5.91 -13.45 -11.67
C VAL A 80 -4.75 -13.06 -12.60
N LYS A 81 -4.95 -13.11 -13.94
CA LYS A 81 -3.94 -12.73 -14.93
C LYS A 81 -3.49 -11.27 -14.77
N ASN A 82 -4.43 -10.36 -14.60
CA ASN A 82 -4.14 -8.94 -14.41
C ASN A 82 -3.36 -8.71 -13.09
N MET A 83 -3.82 -9.31 -11.98
CA MET A 83 -3.13 -9.19 -10.69
C MET A 83 -1.73 -9.81 -10.72
N ALA A 84 -1.58 -10.99 -11.32
CA ALA A 84 -0.29 -11.66 -11.49
C ALA A 84 0.70 -10.80 -12.30
N TYR A 85 0.23 -10.18 -13.39
CA TYR A 85 1.05 -9.22 -14.13
C TYR A 85 1.46 -8.03 -13.26
N ALA A 86 0.50 -7.38 -12.60
CA ALA A 86 0.80 -6.21 -11.76
C ALA A 86 1.81 -6.54 -10.65
N VAL A 87 1.57 -7.62 -9.89
CA VAL A 87 2.47 -8.08 -8.82
C VAL A 87 3.86 -8.44 -9.35
N SER A 88 3.93 -9.07 -10.54
CA SER A 88 5.21 -9.42 -11.16
C SER A 88 6.07 -8.22 -11.53
N GLN A 89 5.48 -7.03 -11.73
CA GLN A 89 6.19 -5.81 -12.11
C GLN A 89 6.70 -4.99 -10.91
N LEU A 90 6.23 -5.29 -9.68
CA LEU A 90 6.63 -4.56 -8.49
C LEU A 90 8.13 -4.70 -8.23
N GLY A 91 8.80 -3.57 -8.04
CA GLY A 91 10.23 -3.52 -7.71
C GLY A 91 11.19 -3.68 -8.89
N THR A 92 10.70 -4.03 -10.09
CA THR A 92 11.56 -4.32 -11.26
C THR A 92 12.33 -3.10 -11.78
N ASP A 93 11.95 -1.90 -11.40
CA ASP A 93 12.70 -0.68 -11.75
C ASP A 93 14.13 -0.68 -11.18
N TYR A 94 14.40 -1.46 -10.10
CA TYR A 94 15.70 -1.48 -9.41
C TYR A 94 16.25 -2.89 -9.13
N ASP A 95 15.39 -3.90 -9.07
CA ASP A 95 15.79 -5.30 -8.96
C ASP A 95 15.00 -6.12 -9.99
N PRO A 96 15.64 -6.70 -11.02
CA PRO A 96 14.95 -7.51 -12.03
C PRO A 96 14.20 -8.71 -11.44
N ARG A 97 14.56 -9.15 -10.22
CA ARG A 97 13.86 -10.22 -9.51
C ARG A 97 12.50 -9.78 -8.98
N GLY A 98 12.25 -8.45 -8.92
CA GLY A 98 11.01 -7.87 -8.41
C GLY A 98 10.95 -7.76 -6.90
N ALA A 99 9.74 -7.72 -6.35
CA ALA A 99 9.52 -7.60 -4.92
C ALA A 99 9.93 -8.88 -4.18
N SER A 100 10.62 -8.71 -3.04
CA SER A 100 10.97 -9.82 -2.14
C SER A 100 9.76 -10.33 -1.39
N VAL A 101 8.89 -9.42 -0.99
CA VAL A 101 7.60 -9.69 -0.34
C VAL A 101 6.55 -8.70 -0.80
N VAL A 102 5.30 -9.16 -0.86
CA VAL A 102 4.13 -8.34 -1.18
C VAL A 102 3.03 -8.65 -0.17
N GLY A 103 2.68 -7.70 0.70
CA GLY A 103 1.43 -7.76 1.44
C GLY A 103 0.26 -7.52 0.50
N VAL A 104 -0.82 -8.25 0.66
CA VAL A 104 -2.04 -8.08 -0.13
C VAL A 104 -3.26 -7.98 0.75
N ALA A 105 -4.30 -7.35 0.26
CA ALA A 105 -5.61 -7.25 0.92
C ALA A 105 -6.74 -7.52 -0.08
N GLU A 106 -7.93 -7.77 0.46
CA GLU A 106 -9.14 -8.09 -0.30
C GLU A 106 -8.98 -9.34 -1.16
N VAL A 107 -8.49 -10.40 -0.55
CA VAL A 107 -8.45 -11.74 -1.12
C VAL A 107 -9.34 -12.67 -0.31
N GLU A 108 -10.09 -13.52 -0.97
CA GLU A 108 -11.05 -14.42 -0.34
C GLU A 108 -10.35 -15.52 0.45
N ASN A 109 -9.52 -16.31 -0.21
CA ASN A 109 -8.91 -17.50 0.38
C ASN A 109 -7.50 -17.77 -0.16
N ILE A 110 -6.87 -18.80 0.39
CA ILE A 110 -5.51 -19.20 -0.02
C ILE A 110 -5.46 -19.67 -1.48
N GLY A 111 -6.52 -20.32 -1.98
CA GLY A 111 -6.62 -20.81 -3.37
C GLY A 111 -6.49 -19.68 -4.38
N CYS A 112 -7.17 -18.55 -4.13
CA CYS A 112 -7.04 -17.33 -4.96
C CYS A 112 -5.58 -16.83 -5.04
N LEU A 113 -4.85 -16.89 -3.94
CA LEU A 113 -3.42 -16.50 -3.92
C LEU A 113 -2.52 -17.56 -4.57
N GLU A 114 -2.86 -18.84 -4.47
CA GLU A 114 -2.14 -19.91 -5.15
C GLU A 114 -2.26 -19.76 -6.66
N ASP A 115 -3.46 -19.49 -7.18
CA ASP A 115 -3.72 -19.23 -8.59
C ASP A 115 -2.95 -17.99 -9.09
N LEU A 116 -2.97 -16.89 -8.31
CA LEU A 116 -2.19 -15.69 -8.61
C LEU A 116 -0.69 -15.98 -8.67
N CYS A 117 -0.17 -16.73 -7.69
CA CYS A 117 1.24 -17.12 -7.66
C CYS A 117 1.61 -18.04 -8.82
N ALA A 118 0.76 -19.01 -9.14
CA ALA A 118 0.97 -19.93 -10.26
C ALA A 118 1.08 -19.18 -11.59
N GLU A 119 0.17 -18.23 -11.84
CA GLU A 119 0.21 -17.39 -13.04
C GLU A 119 1.46 -16.50 -13.07
N ALA A 120 1.79 -15.82 -11.95
CA ALA A 120 2.97 -14.97 -11.86
C ALA A 120 4.28 -15.76 -12.07
N ASN A 121 4.37 -16.97 -11.50
CA ASN A 121 5.54 -17.82 -11.59
C ASN A 121 5.72 -18.38 -13.00
N SER A 122 4.63 -18.85 -13.62
CA SER A 122 4.69 -19.48 -14.95
C SER A 122 4.92 -18.46 -16.08
N LYS A 123 4.29 -17.28 -16.01
CA LYS A 123 4.31 -16.30 -17.11
C LYS A 123 5.41 -15.25 -16.98
N TYR A 124 5.79 -14.90 -15.73
CA TYR A 124 6.68 -13.76 -15.48
C TYR A 124 7.96 -14.15 -14.75
N ASN A 125 8.28 -15.46 -14.69
CA ASN A 125 9.48 -15.99 -14.06
C ASN A 125 9.67 -15.51 -12.61
N ARG A 126 8.55 -15.49 -11.84
CA ARG A 126 8.57 -15.22 -10.40
C ARG A 126 8.68 -16.54 -9.63
N ARG A 127 8.85 -16.46 -8.31
CA ARG A 127 8.99 -17.61 -7.41
C ARG A 127 8.19 -17.38 -6.15
N PHE A 128 7.01 -16.77 -6.33
CA PHE A 128 6.14 -16.45 -5.21
C PHE A 128 5.50 -17.69 -4.61
N LYS A 129 5.40 -17.67 -3.27
CA LYS A 129 4.51 -18.53 -2.50
C LYS A 129 3.62 -17.66 -1.63
N PRO A 130 2.36 -18.05 -1.43
CA PRO A 130 1.44 -17.31 -0.60
C PRO A 130 1.46 -17.77 0.86
N ILE A 131 1.03 -16.87 1.76
CA ILE A 131 0.65 -17.12 3.14
C ILE A 131 -0.65 -16.37 3.38
N LEU A 132 -1.64 -17.03 3.96
CA LEU A 132 -2.90 -16.45 4.39
C LEU A 132 -3.38 -17.18 5.66
N ILE A 133 -4.02 -16.46 6.55
CA ILE A 133 -4.80 -17.00 7.67
C ILE A 133 -6.18 -16.39 7.56
N GLU A 134 -7.19 -17.22 7.41
CA GLU A 134 -8.58 -16.77 7.32
C GLU A 134 -9.04 -16.11 8.60
N GLY A 135 -9.77 -15.01 8.43
CA GLY A 135 -10.30 -14.19 9.50
C GLY A 135 -11.82 -14.21 9.60
N PRO A 136 -12.35 -13.49 10.59
CA PRO A 136 -13.79 -13.47 10.84
C PRO A 136 -14.55 -12.45 9.98
N ASP A 137 -13.96 -11.87 8.94
CA ASP A 137 -14.66 -10.91 8.06
C ASP A 137 -15.90 -11.56 7.45
N ARG A 138 -17.03 -10.82 7.48
CA ARG A 138 -18.31 -11.35 7.03
C ARG A 138 -18.40 -11.56 5.52
N ARG A 139 -17.63 -10.79 4.74
CA ARG A 139 -17.58 -10.93 3.28
C ARG A 139 -16.69 -12.07 2.85
N GLY A 140 -15.82 -12.57 3.75
CA GLY A 140 -14.82 -13.57 3.43
C GLY A 140 -13.53 -12.99 2.86
N VAL A 141 -13.27 -11.68 3.00
CA VAL A 141 -12.00 -11.12 2.53
C VAL A 141 -10.97 -11.09 3.64
N ASP A 142 -9.73 -11.35 3.28
CA ASP A 142 -8.60 -11.40 4.19
C ASP A 142 -7.42 -10.58 3.70
N VAL A 143 -6.36 -10.56 4.50
CA VAL A 143 -5.03 -10.13 4.12
C VAL A 143 -4.14 -11.33 3.87
N GLY A 144 -3.24 -11.20 2.91
CA GLY A 144 -2.29 -12.25 2.57
C GLY A 144 -0.88 -11.69 2.43
N PHE A 145 0.05 -12.60 2.22
CA PHE A 145 1.46 -12.28 2.09
C PHE A 145 2.09 -13.17 1.01
N LEU A 146 2.63 -12.56 -0.02
CA LEU A 146 3.39 -13.24 -1.06
C LEU A 146 4.88 -13.02 -0.81
N TYR A 147 5.69 -14.05 -0.99
CA TYR A 147 7.13 -13.93 -0.86
C TYR A 147 7.87 -14.69 -1.95
N ASP A 148 8.94 -14.09 -2.46
CA ASP A 148 9.88 -14.80 -3.35
C ASP A 148 10.71 -15.78 -2.52
N THR A 149 10.65 -17.07 -2.87
CA THR A 149 11.25 -18.18 -2.10
C THR A 149 12.77 -18.14 -2.03
N VAL A 150 13.44 -17.37 -2.90
CA VAL A 150 14.90 -17.17 -2.88
C VAL A 150 15.27 -15.90 -2.10
N LEU A 151 14.40 -14.89 -2.10
CA LEU A 151 14.71 -13.58 -1.50
C LEU A 151 14.19 -13.45 -0.06
N PHE A 152 13.23 -14.28 0.35
CA PHE A 152 12.68 -14.27 1.70
C PHE A 152 12.40 -15.68 2.22
N LYS A 153 12.79 -15.93 3.48
CA LYS A 153 12.52 -17.20 4.18
C LYS A 153 11.66 -16.93 5.41
N PRO A 154 10.36 -17.23 5.40
CA PRO A 154 9.51 -17.08 6.58
C PRO A 154 9.93 -18.04 7.70
N THR A 155 9.80 -17.59 8.96
CA THR A 155 10.13 -18.36 10.16
C THR A 155 8.99 -18.46 11.14
N SER A 156 8.09 -17.49 11.16
CA SER A 156 6.85 -17.55 11.93
C SER A 156 5.74 -16.75 11.27
N VAL A 157 4.52 -17.20 11.46
CA VAL A 157 3.29 -16.60 10.93
C VAL A 157 2.24 -16.59 12.03
N HIS A 158 1.66 -15.41 12.29
CA HIS A 158 0.63 -15.24 13.31
C HIS A 158 -0.48 -14.32 12.80
N GLY A 159 -1.72 -14.74 12.94
CA GLY A 159 -2.91 -13.90 12.75
C GLY A 159 -3.36 -13.32 14.09
N HIS A 160 -3.59 -12.01 14.14
CA HIS A 160 -4.06 -11.32 15.33
C HIS A 160 -5.45 -10.76 15.09
N GLU A 161 -6.43 -11.27 15.88
CA GLU A 161 -7.82 -10.84 15.74
C GLU A 161 -8.05 -9.45 16.34
N LEU A 162 -8.73 -8.60 15.58
CA LEU A 162 -9.17 -7.29 16.04
C LEU A 162 -10.46 -7.42 16.86
N LYS A 163 -10.37 -7.19 18.16
CA LYS A 163 -11.51 -7.15 19.08
C LYS A 163 -12.01 -5.71 19.22
N ALA A 164 -12.88 -5.30 18.31
CA ALA A 164 -13.44 -3.95 18.29
C ALA A 164 -14.96 -4.00 18.27
N HIS A 165 -15.60 -2.89 18.70
CA HIS A 165 -17.04 -2.75 18.77
C HIS A 165 -17.50 -1.47 18.09
N TYR A 166 -18.69 -1.51 17.53
CA TYR A 166 -19.40 -0.33 17.07
C TYR A 166 -19.87 0.50 18.29
N ALA A 167 -20.28 1.72 18.04
CA ALA A 167 -20.80 2.61 19.09
C ALA A 167 -22.05 2.07 19.81
N ASP A 168 -22.83 1.23 19.16
CA ASP A 168 -24.01 0.53 19.70
C ASP A 168 -23.65 -0.76 20.48
N GLY A 169 -22.35 -1.09 20.60
CA GLY A 169 -21.86 -2.30 21.28
C GLY A 169 -21.76 -3.54 20.39
N GLY A 170 -22.19 -3.48 19.13
CA GLY A 170 -22.05 -4.58 18.18
C GLY A 170 -20.59 -4.92 17.89
N VAL A 171 -20.26 -6.21 17.75
CA VAL A 171 -18.90 -6.67 17.45
C VAL A 171 -18.53 -6.39 15.99
N ILE A 172 -17.39 -5.74 15.78
CA ILE A 172 -16.80 -5.55 14.45
C ILE A 172 -16.09 -6.84 14.04
N LYS A 173 -16.69 -7.61 13.13
CA LYS A 173 -16.05 -8.75 12.50
C LYS A 173 -15.29 -8.26 11.27
N THR A 174 -13.97 -8.35 11.31
CA THR A 174 -13.07 -7.84 10.26
C THR A 174 -11.84 -8.71 10.13
N ARG A 175 -10.94 -8.35 9.23
CA ARG A 175 -9.72 -9.10 8.90
C ARG A 175 -8.77 -9.20 10.08
N LEU A 176 -7.99 -10.26 10.12
CA LEU A 176 -6.85 -10.38 11.03
C LEU A 176 -5.75 -9.37 10.64
N GLN A 177 -4.88 -9.01 11.58
CA GLN A 177 -3.57 -8.44 11.26
C GLN A 177 -2.57 -9.59 11.15
N LEU A 178 -2.00 -9.78 9.96
CA LEU A 178 -1.12 -10.90 9.65
C LEU A 178 0.34 -10.50 9.90
N CYS A 179 0.96 -11.09 10.90
CA CYS A 179 2.38 -10.87 11.22
C CYS A 179 3.22 -12.03 10.67
N VAL A 180 4.11 -11.73 9.73
CA VAL A 180 5.07 -12.68 9.16
C VAL A 180 6.48 -12.25 9.53
N SER A 181 7.20 -13.10 10.25
CA SER A 181 8.62 -12.89 10.53
C SER A 181 9.46 -13.79 9.64
N GLY A 182 10.61 -13.30 9.18
CA GLY A 182 11.49 -14.09 8.31
C GLY A 182 12.77 -13.37 8.00
N TYR A 183 13.60 -14.01 7.19
CA TYR A 183 14.90 -13.49 6.79
C TYR A 183 14.86 -13.00 5.34
N LEU A 184 15.31 -11.77 5.12
CA LEU A 184 15.75 -11.33 3.79
C LEU A 184 17.03 -12.07 3.46
N MET A 185 16.96 -12.85 2.36
CA MET A 185 18.01 -13.76 1.92
C MET A 185 18.84 -13.13 0.80
N GLY A 186 19.90 -13.83 0.44
CA GLY A 186 20.81 -13.42 -0.65
C GLY A 186 21.98 -12.64 -0.10
N GLU A 187 22.36 -11.59 -0.66
CA GLU A 187 23.56 -10.78 -0.50
C GLU A 187 24.09 -10.67 0.93
N GLY A 188 25.12 -11.48 1.26
CA GLY A 188 25.75 -11.51 2.58
C GLY A 188 24.91 -12.23 3.64
N LYS A 189 25.04 -11.80 4.90
CA LYS A 189 24.33 -12.40 6.04
C LYS A 189 22.82 -12.16 5.92
N PRO A 190 21.99 -13.22 6.05
CA PRO A 190 20.54 -13.08 6.14
C PRO A 190 20.14 -12.17 7.30
N GLU A 191 19.16 -11.33 7.07
CA GLU A 191 18.71 -10.35 8.05
C GLU A 191 17.21 -10.49 8.34
N LYS A 192 16.88 -10.59 9.62
CA LYS A 192 15.50 -10.79 10.06
C LYS A 192 14.71 -9.51 9.97
N ILE A 193 13.51 -9.63 9.41
CA ILE A 193 12.48 -8.58 9.41
C ILE A 193 11.16 -9.15 9.88
N HIS A 194 10.29 -8.27 10.39
CA HIS A 194 8.93 -8.57 10.76
C HIS A 194 8.00 -7.70 9.92
N VAL A 195 7.04 -8.31 9.26
CA VAL A 195 6.08 -7.60 8.41
C VAL A 195 4.67 -7.83 8.95
N ILE A 196 3.95 -6.76 9.22
CA ILE A 196 2.56 -6.80 9.68
C ILE A 196 1.69 -6.28 8.54
N VAL A 197 0.89 -7.18 7.95
CA VAL A 197 -0.04 -6.84 6.86
C VAL A 197 -1.40 -6.54 7.46
N ASN A 198 -1.98 -5.42 7.06
CA ASN A 198 -3.20 -4.85 7.61
C ASN A 198 -4.24 -4.58 6.53
N HIS A 199 -5.51 -4.72 6.90
CA HIS A 199 -6.62 -4.07 6.22
C HIS A 199 -7.60 -3.64 7.31
N TRP A 200 -7.49 -2.37 7.75
CA TRP A 200 -8.26 -1.86 8.89
C TRP A 200 -9.74 -1.65 8.54
N PRO A 201 -10.63 -1.48 9.54
CA PRO A 201 -12.03 -1.22 9.31
C PRO A 201 -12.25 -0.02 8.39
N SER A 202 -13.14 -0.19 7.39
CA SER A 202 -13.45 0.86 6.42
C SER A 202 -14.18 2.05 7.05
N ARG A 203 -14.30 3.15 6.29
CA ARG A 203 -15.04 4.34 6.69
C ARG A 203 -16.56 4.19 6.52
N TYR A 204 -17.07 2.95 6.54
CA TYR A 204 -18.51 2.68 6.46
C TYR A 204 -19.26 3.39 7.58
N GLY A 205 -20.36 4.08 7.22
CA GLY A 205 -21.11 4.93 8.16
C GLY A 205 -20.50 6.31 8.41
N GLY A 206 -19.39 6.64 7.75
CA GLY A 206 -18.67 7.91 7.87
C GLY A 206 -17.36 7.81 8.65
N GLU A 207 -16.44 8.71 8.35
CA GLU A 207 -15.09 8.71 8.91
C GLU A 207 -15.06 8.76 10.44
N LEU A 208 -15.82 9.69 11.05
CA LEU A 208 -15.85 9.87 12.50
C LEU A 208 -16.56 8.72 13.21
N ALA A 209 -17.65 8.20 12.66
CA ALA A 209 -18.40 7.09 13.26
C ALA A 209 -17.59 5.78 13.27
N SER A 210 -16.80 5.53 12.23
CA SER A 210 -15.98 4.33 12.08
C SER A 210 -14.57 4.45 12.69
N ARG A 211 -14.12 5.66 13.06
CA ARG A 211 -12.78 5.92 13.62
C ARG A 211 -12.40 5.01 14.79
N PRO A 212 -13.28 4.74 15.80
CA PRO A 212 -12.91 3.87 16.93
C PRO A 212 -12.41 2.49 16.50
N GLY A 213 -12.94 1.94 15.41
CA GLY A 213 -12.47 0.66 14.88
C GLY A 213 -11.03 0.75 14.33
N ARG A 214 -10.68 1.83 13.64
CA ARG A 214 -9.32 2.04 13.12
C ARG A 214 -8.33 2.40 14.24
N ASP A 215 -8.75 3.19 15.23
CA ASP A 215 -7.94 3.47 16.43
C ASP A 215 -7.61 2.15 17.18
N THR A 216 -8.60 1.26 17.33
CA THR A 216 -8.38 -0.07 17.95
C THR A 216 -7.43 -0.92 17.10
N ALA A 217 -7.54 -0.87 15.77
CA ALA A 217 -6.63 -1.58 14.87
C ALA A 217 -5.18 -1.06 14.99
N ALA A 218 -5.00 0.26 15.11
CA ALA A 218 -3.71 0.87 15.34
C ALA A 218 -3.10 0.46 16.71
N MET A 219 -3.92 0.40 17.77
CA MET A 219 -3.50 -0.10 19.08
C MET A 219 -3.07 -1.57 19.02
N LEU A 220 -3.82 -2.43 18.33
CA LEU A 220 -3.45 -3.82 18.14
C LEU A 220 -2.11 -3.94 17.40
N CYS A 221 -1.94 -3.20 16.30
CA CYS A 221 -0.70 -3.18 15.54
C CYS A 221 0.50 -2.78 16.42
N LYS A 222 0.32 -1.75 17.25
CA LYS A 222 1.34 -1.32 18.20
C LYS A 222 1.66 -2.42 19.23
N SER A 223 0.66 -3.11 19.77
CA SER A 223 0.86 -4.19 20.74
C SER A 223 1.63 -5.39 20.13
N ILE A 224 1.41 -5.68 18.84
CA ILE A 224 2.19 -6.68 18.11
C ILE A 224 3.66 -6.24 18.05
N CYS A 225 3.92 -4.99 17.67
CA CYS A 225 5.28 -4.44 17.63
C CYS A 225 5.95 -4.50 19.02
N ASP A 226 5.25 -4.10 20.09
CA ASP A 226 5.76 -4.15 21.45
C ASP A 226 6.12 -5.59 21.87
N SER A 227 5.32 -6.58 21.48
CA SER A 227 5.59 -8.00 21.71
C SER A 227 6.84 -8.51 20.98
N ILE A 228 7.10 -7.96 19.79
CA ILE A 228 8.34 -8.25 19.03
C ILE A 228 9.54 -7.61 19.73
N TYR A 229 9.45 -6.35 20.14
CA TYR A 229 10.52 -5.63 20.82
C TYR A 229 10.92 -6.25 22.15
N MET A 230 9.98 -6.85 22.89
CA MET A 230 10.30 -7.58 24.13
C MET A 230 11.27 -8.74 23.89
N LYS A 231 11.22 -9.38 22.70
CA LYS A 231 12.07 -10.52 22.33
C LYS A 231 13.32 -10.07 21.57
N GLU A 232 13.18 -9.06 20.73
CA GLU A 232 14.20 -8.55 19.81
C GLU A 232 14.24 -7.00 19.90
N PRO A 233 14.99 -6.43 20.86
CA PRO A 233 14.99 -4.98 21.11
C PRO A 233 15.40 -4.09 19.92
N LYS A 234 16.10 -4.66 18.93
CA LYS A 234 16.52 -4.00 17.69
C LYS A 234 15.81 -4.60 16.45
N ALA A 235 14.64 -5.18 16.66
CA ALA A 235 13.86 -5.76 15.56
C ALA A 235 13.60 -4.72 14.48
N LYS A 236 13.69 -5.13 13.21
CA LYS A 236 13.29 -4.34 12.04
C LYS A 236 11.85 -4.71 11.69
N ILE A 237 10.95 -3.74 11.81
CA ILE A 237 9.50 -3.95 11.67
C ILE A 237 8.97 -3.07 10.52
N ILE A 238 8.15 -3.67 9.69
CA ILE A 238 7.43 -3.04 8.58
C ILE A 238 5.94 -3.25 8.83
N ILE A 239 5.19 -2.19 8.95
CA ILE A 239 3.73 -2.18 9.02
C ILE A 239 3.25 -1.72 7.65
N MET A 240 2.42 -2.53 6.99
CA MET A 240 1.88 -2.18 5.68
C MET A 240 0.40 -2.53 5.59
N GLY A 241 -0.31 -1.87 4.71
CA GLY A 241 -1.70 -2.22 4.49
C GLY A 241 -2.56 -1.09 3.94
N ASP A 242 -3.79 -1.44 3.61
CA ASP A 242 -4.89 -0.51 3.48
C ASP A 242 -5.40 -0.17 4.89
N LEU A 243 -4.97 0.98 5.40
CA LEU A 243 -5.31 1.43 6.75
C LEU A 243 -6.66 2.14 6.80
N ASN A 244 -7.34 2.33 5.66
CA ASN A 244 -8.61 3.06 5.52
C ASN A 244 -8.58 4.46 6.17
N ASP A 245 -7.40 4.98 6.44
CA ASP A 245 -7.11 6.32 6.95
C ASP A 245 -5.87 6.87 6.23
N ASP A 246 -5.85 8.18 6.07
CA ASP A 246 -4.68 8.89 5.56
C ASP A 246 -3.59 9.00 6.64
N PRO A 247 -2.32 9.23 6.27
CA PRO A 247 -1.23 9.34 7.23
C PRO A 247 -1.45 10.34 8.38
N TYR A 248 -2.18 11.42 8.15
CA TYR A 248 -2.49 12.45 9.14
C TYR A 248 -3.69 12.13 10.04
N ASN A 249 -4.47 11.07 9.72
CA ASN A 249 -5.63 10.70 10.54
C ASN A 249 -5.21 10.16 11.91
N HIS A 250 -6.13 10.25 12.86
CA HIS A 250 -5.87 9.98 14.28
C HIS A 250 -5.27 8.59 14.55
N SER A 251 -5.75 7.56 13.87
CA SER A 251 -5.23 6.19 14.01
C SER A 251 -3.74 6.08 13.66
N CYS A 252 -3.31 6.75 12.59
CA CYS A 252 -1.93 6.70 12.10
C CYS A 252 -1.03 7.69 12.87
N ALA A 253 -1.45 8.96 12.98
CA ALA A 253 -0.63 10.03 13.52
C ALA A 253 -0.54 10.03 15.05
N GLU A 254 -1.68 9.75 15.74
CA GLU A 254 -1.77 9.88 17.20
C GLU A 254 -1.72 8.52 17.91
N VAL A 255 -2.45 7.52 17.45
CA VAL A 255 -2.49 6.20 18.08
C VAL A 255 -1.24 5.40 17.77
N LEU A 256 -0.96 5.16 16.48
CA LEU A 256 0.26 4.46 16.06
C LEU A 256 1.51 5.33 16.24
N LYS A 257 1.35 6.66 16.23
CA LYS A 257 2.42 7.66 16.31
C LYS A 257 3.44 7.55 15.18
N ALA A 258 2.97 7.20 13.98
CA ALA A 258 3.79 7.20 12.78
C ALA A 258 4.09 8.65 12.36
N ARG A 259 5.37 9.03 12.32
CA ARG A 259 5.80 10.40 12.07
C ARG A 259 6.02 10.69 10.58
N LYS A 260 5.81 11.95 10.23
CA LYS A 260 6.01 12.47 8.87
C LYS A 260 7.47 12.71 8.52
N HIS A 261 8.25 13.15 9.50
CA HIS A 261 9.66 13.50 9.35
C HIS A 261 10.54 12.55 10.14
N ARG A 262 11.70 12.18 9.59
CA ARG A 262 12.62 11.22 10.23
C ARG A 262 13.14 11.71 11.57
N GLU A 263 13.38 13.01 11.68
CA GLU A 263 13.87 13.68 12.89
C GLU A 263 12.88 13.69 14.06
N GLU A 264 11.60 13.43 13.79
CA GLU A 264 10.53 13.33 14.80
C GLU A 264 10.39 11.90 15.36
N VAL A 265 11.12 10.94 14.78
CA VAL A 265 10.99 9.53 15.16
C VAL A 265 11.88 9.24 16.35
N GLU A 266 11.25 8.94 17.49
CA GLU A 266 11.93 8.55 18.73
C GLU A 266 12.49 7.11 18.63
N GLU A 267 13.27 6.70 19.63
CA GLU A 267 13.74 5.32 19.76
C GLU A 267 12.56 4.35 19.69
N ARG A 268 12.65 3.34 18.84
CA ARG A 268 11.57 2.38 18.53
C ARG A 268 10.28 2.99 17.97
N GLY A 269 10.31 4.28 17.61
CA GLY A 269 9.20 4.96 16.96
C GLY A 269 9.00 4.53 15.51
N TYR A 270 8.02 5.14 14.86
CA TYR A 270 7.59 4.77 13.50
C TYR A 270 7.67 5.97 12.57
N PHE A 271 8.18 5.70 11.35
CA PHE A 271 8.25 6.64 10.24
C PHE A 271 7.25 6.23 9.16
N ASN A 272 6.34 7.12 8.80
CA ASN A 272 5.43 6.90 7.69
C ASN A 272 6.11 7.30 6.38
N THR A 273 6.52 6.32 5.60
CA THR A 273 7.29 6.52 4.37
C THR A 273 6.50 7.17 3.24
N MET A 274 5.16 7.20 3.37
CA MET A 274 4.23 7.65 2.32
C MET A 274 3.70 9.07 2.55
N TRP A 275 3.71 9.58 3.79
CA TRP A 275 3.05 10.84 4.16
C TRP A 275 3.38 12.02 3.25
N GLN A 276 4.67 12.21 2.98
CA GLN A 276 5.11 13.33 2.11
C GLN A 276 4.62 13.21 0.65
N MET A 277 4.19 12.02 0.20
CA MET A 277 3.59 11.85 -1.13
C MET A 277 2.18 12.45 -1.14
N LEU A 278 1.39 12.19 -0.09
CA LEU A 278 0.06 12.78 0.05
C LEU A 278 0.10 14.30 0.05
N ASP A 279 1.06 14.92 0.73
CA ASP A 279 1.25 16.39 0.72
C ASP A 279 1.54 16.95 -0.68
N ARG A 280 2.07 16.11 -1.57
CA ARG A 280 2.31 16.47 -2.99
C ARG A 280 1.12 16.15 -3.89
N GLY A 281 -0.01 15.75 -3.31
CA GLY A 281 -1.22 15.37 -4.04
C GLY A 281 -1.14 13.99 -4.71
N ILE A 282 -0.26 13.11 -4.24
CA ILE A 282 -0.10 11.75 -4.76
C ILE A 282 -0.71 10.77 -3.78
N GLY A 283 -1.76 10.06 -4.18
CA GLY A 283 -2.45 9.06 -3.37
C GLY A 283 -2.42 7.68 -4.01
N SER A 284 -2.87 6.69 -3.25
CA SER A 284 -3.02 5.32 -3.74
C SER A 284 -4.40 5.02 -4.32
N LEU A 285 -5.42 5.78 -3.90
CA LEU A 285 -6.79 5.67 -4.43
C LEU A 285 -7.41 7.04 -4.64
N ALA A 286 -8.40 7.10 -5.54
CA ALA A 286 -9.18 8.31 -5.80
C ALA A 286 -10.64 8.08 -5.42
N TYR A 287 -11.17 8.93 -4.54
CA TYR A 287 -12.55 8.88 -4.11
C TYR A 287 -13.17 10.29 -4.17
N ASN A 288 -14.34 10.41 -4.82
CA ASN A 288 -15.07 11.69 -4.98
C ASN A 288 -14.18 12.85 -5.48
N GLY A 289 -13.26 12.58 -6.41
CA GLY A 289 -12.39 13.59 -6.99
C GLY A 289 -11.18 13.98 -6.12
N SER A 290 -11.00 13.35 -4.97
CA SER A 290 -9.86 13.56 -4.07
C SER A 290 -8.98 12.33 -4.00
N TRP A 291 -7.67 12.55 -3.87
CA TRP A 291 -6.71 11.51 -3.61
C TRP A 291 -6.61 11.23 -2.12
N ASN A 292 -6.65 9.94 -1.76
CA ASN A 292 -6.35 9.43 -0.43
C ASN A 292 -5.13 8.50 -0.51
N LEU A 293 -4.46 8.33 0.62
CA LEU A 293 -3.29 7.46 0.74
C LEU A 293 -3.53 6.45 1.88
N PHE A 294 -4.47 5.53 1.65
CA PHE A 294 -4.83 4.49 2.62
C PHE A 294 -3.84 3.32 2.62
N ASP A 295 -3.22 3.07 1.46
CA ASP A 295 -2.22 2.01 1.30
C ASP A 295 -0.85 2.54 1.74
N GLN A 296 -0.48 2.24 2.97
CA GLN A 296 0.69 2.80 3.61
C GLN A 296 1.73 1.72 3.91
N ILE A 297 3.00 2.13 3.88
CA ILE A 297 4.11 1.35 4.44
C ILE A 297 4.82 2.23 5.46
N ILE A 298 4.79 1.76 6.69
CA ILE A 298 5.36 2.42 7.87
C ILE A 298 6.49 1.56 8.38
N ILE A 299 7.62 2.14 8.68
CA ILE A 299 8.80 1.42 9.18
C ILE A 299 9.19 1.93 10.56
N ASN A 300 9.85 1.08 11.32
CA ASN A 300 10.35 1.48 12.62
C ASN A 300 11.73 2.14 12.54
N GLU A 301 12.15 2.79 13.64
CA GLU A 301 13.41 3.49 13.75
C GLU A 301 14.63 2.59 13.44
N PRO A 302 14.76 1.32 13.93
CA PRO A 302 15.90 0.47 13.60
C PRO A 302 16.08 0.21 12.10
N LEU A 303 14.99 0.12 11.31
CA LEU A 303 15.09 -0.05 9.86
C LEU A 303 15.39 1.28 9.15
N MET A 304 14.86 2.39 9.69
CA MET A 304 15.05 3.72 9.11
C MET A 304 16.47 4.24 9.29
N ASN A 305 17.05 4.04 10.48
CA ASN A 305 18.33 4.62 10.89
C ASN A 305 19.53 3.66 10.76
N GLU A 306 19.34 2.46 10.22
CA GLU A 306 20.44 1.53 9.99
C GLU A 306 21.51 2.15 9.10
N LYS A 307 22.77 2.08 9.52
CA LYS A 307 23.88 2.63 8.77
C LYS A 307 24.37 1.65 7.72
N LEU A 308 24.56 2.13 6.50
CA LEU A 308 25.04 1.30 5.36
C LEU A 308 26.40 0.63 5.63
N GLU A 309 27.26 1.27 6.41
CA GLU A 309 28.58 0.74 6.80
C GLU A 309 28.49 -0.53 7.64
N ASN A 310 27.37 -0.78 8.32
CA ASN A 310 27.14 -2.01 9.09
C ASN A 310 26.87 -3.23 8.20
N GLY A 311 26.71 -3.05 6.89
CA GLY A 311 26.40 -4.12 5.95
C GLY A 311 25.02 -4.75 6.16
N ASN A 312 24.07 -3.99 6.70
CA ASN A 312 22.68 -4.38 6.93
C ASN A 312 21.73 -3.62 6.00
N TRP A 313 20.50 -4.15 5.85
CA TRP A 313 19.46 -3.49 5.08
C TRP A 313 18.97 -2.23 5.80
N THR A 314 18.88 -1.12 5.07
CA THR A 314 18.32 0.14 5.54
C THR A 314 17.31 0.70 4.55
N TYR A 315 16.37 1.50 5.04
CA TYR A 315 15.38 2.18 4.20
C TYR A 315 16.05 3.22 3.29
N TRP A 316 15.73 3.15 2.00
CA TRP A 316 16.19 4.11 1.01
C TRP A 316 15.08 5.07 0.60
N LYS A 317 14.01 4.55 -0.02
CA LYS A 317 12.89 5.37 -0.51
C LYS A 317 11.59 4.60 -0.60
N ALA A 318 10.49 5.36 -0.78
CA ALA A 318 9.15 4.85 -1.04
C ALA A 318 8.66 5.27 -2.44
N GLN A 319 7.68 4.55 -2.96
CA GLN A 319 7.07 4.81 -4.27
C GLN A 319 5.62 4.31 -4.30
N ILE A 320 4.73 5.07 -4.95
CA ILE A 320 3.42 4.58 -5.42
C ILE A 320 3.62 4.09 -6.86
N PHE A 321 3.18 2.86 -7.12
CA PHE A 321 3.38 2.19 -8.41
C PHE A 321 2.20 2.45 -9.36
N ASN A 322 2.16 3.63 -9.94
CA ASN A 322 1.11 4.13 -10.83
C ASN A 322 1.51 4.05 -12.32
N LYS A 323 1.91 2.87 -12.77
CA LYS A 323 2.29 2.67 -14.18
C LYS A 323 1.09 2.87 -15.13
N PRO A 324 1.33 3.19 -16.40
CA PRO A 324 0.25 3.44 -17.38
C PRO A 324 -0.78 2.32 -17.47
N PHE A 325 -0.37 1.05 -17.37
CA PHE A 325 -1.28 -0.08 -17.45
C PHE A 325 -2.24 -0.18 -16.25
N LEU A 326 -1.85 0.36 -15.07
CA LEU A 326 -2.69 0.42 -13.87
C LEU A 326 -3.60 1.64 -13.85
N THR A 327 -3.50 2.52 -14.84
CA THR A 327 -4.08 3.86 -14.80
C THR A 327 -5.07 4.05 -15.94
N VAL A 328 -6.22 4.63 -15.65
CA VAL A 328 -7.18 5.05 -16.69
C VAL A 328 -6.54 6.13 -17.57
N GLN A 329 -6.48 5.87 -18.89
CA GLN A 329 -5.77 6.73 -19.83
C GLN A 329 -6.61 7.87 -20.40
N GLU A 330 -7.95 7.72 -20.42
CA GLU A 330 -8.87 8.66 -21.08
C GLU A 330 -10.15 8.89 -20.26
N GLY A 331 -10.93 9.90 -20.64
CA GLY A 331 -12.23 10.21 -20.03
C GLY A 331 -12.13 10.95 -18.69
N LYS A 332 -13.24 11.01 -17.96
CA LYS A 332 -13.39 11.78 -16.70
C LYS A 332 -12.53 11.25 -15.54
N ASP A 333 -12.18 9.97 -15.59
CA ASP A 333 -11.40 9.29 -14.56
C ASP A 333 -9.91 9.16 -14.91
N LYS A 334 -9.48 9.85 -15.98
CA LYS A 334 -8.09 9.84 -16.42
C LYS A 334 -7.12 10.12 -15.25
N GLY A 335 -6.12 9.27 -15.11
CA GLY A 335 -5.11 9.37 -14.06
C GLY A 335 -5.44 8.60 -12.78
N THR A 336 -6.66 8.05 -12.63
CA THR A 336 -7.03 7.22 -11.48
C THR A 336 -6.73 5.75 -11.73
N PRO A 337 -6.73 4.88 -10.69
CA PRO A 337 -6.55 3.45 -10.85
C PRO A 337 -7.56 2.82 -11.82
N PHE A 338 -7.08 1.92 -12.67
CA PHE A 338 -7.91 1.18 -13.62
C PHE A 338 -8.52 -0.03 -12.93
N ARG A 339 -9.71 0.15 -12.40
CA ARG A 339 -10.45 -0.78 -11.55
C ARG A 339 -10.90 -2.06 -12.27
N THR A 340 -11.10 -3.11 -11.49
CA THR A 340 -11.76 -4.35 -11.92
C THR A 340 -13.21 -4.10 -12.30
N THR A 341 -13.94 -3.40 -11.44
CA THR A 341 -15.37 -3.10 -11.60
C THR A 341 -15.66 -1.65 -11.24
N LYS A 342 -16.53 -0.99 -12.00
CA LYS A 342 -16.99 0.37 -11.72
C LYS A 342 -18.50 0.49 -11.88
N GLY A 343 -19.19 0.89 -10.82
CA GLY A 343 -20.65 1.02 -10.82
C GLY A 343 -21.35 -0.27 -11.24
N GLY A 344 -20.87 -1.43 -10.81
CA GLY A 344 -21.41 -2.74 -11.18
C GLY A 344 -21.02 -3.22 -12.59
N VAL A 345 -20.27 -2.42 -13.36
CA VAL A 345 -19.84 -2.77 -14.72
C VAL A 345 -18.41 -3.28 -14.69
N TRP A 346 -18.20 -4.47 -15.25
CA TRP A 346 -16.90 -5.08 -15.43
C TRP A 346 -16.01 -4.25 -16.36
N GLN A 347 -14.87 -3.81 -15.88
CA GLN A 347 -13.90 -3.01 -16.65
C GLN A 347 -12.71 -3.83 -17.15
N ASN A 348 -12.51 -5.04 -16.63
CA ASN A 348 -11.33 -5.87 -16.88
C ASN A 348 -10.01 -5.16 -16.54
N GLY A 349 -10.03 -4.32 -15.53
CA GLY A 349 -8.85 -3.61 -15.04
C GLY A 349 -8.11 -4.42 -13.98
N TYR A 350 -7.40 -3.70 -13.13
CA TYR A 350 -6.53 -4.28 -12.10
C TYR A 350 -7.14 -4.15 -10.71
N GLY A 351 -7.12 -2.95 -10.14
CA GLY A 351 -7.66 -2.64 -8.84
C GLY A 351 -7.99 -1.16 -8.71
N ASP A 352 -8.75 -0.78 -7.68
CA ASP A 352 -9.11 0.60 -7.38
C ASP A 352 -8.06 1.32 -6.53
N HIS A 353 -6.98 0.63 -6.20
CA HIS A 353 -5.81 1.16 -5.52
C HIS A 353 -4.57 0.99 -6.38
N TYR A 354 -3.60 1.90 -6.23
CA TYR A 354 -2.24 1.69 -6.71
C TYR A 354 -1.41 0.95 -5.67
N PRO A 355 -0.57 -0.01 -6.09
CA PRO A 355 0.40 -0.61 -5.18
C PRO A 355 1.34 0.43 -4.58
N THR A 356 1.74 0.22 -3.33
CA THR A 356 2.77 1.00 -2.64
C THR A 356 4.00 0.16 -2.40
N MET A 357 5.17 0.77 -2.43
CA MET A 357 6.45 0.07 -2.29
C MET A 357 7.45 0.89 -1.51
N ILE A 358 8.31 0.20 -0.79
CA ILE A 358 9.58 0.74 -0.30
C ILE A 358 10.75 -0.04 -0.87
N TYR A 359 11.88 0.64 -0.94
CA TYR A 359 13.15 0.02 -1.30
C TYR A 359 14.10 0.07 -0.12
N LEU A 360 14.71 -1.06 0.15
CA LEU A 360 15.81 -1.21 1.09
C LEU A 360 17.10 -1.33 0.31
N ILE A 361 18.18 -0.76 0.84
CA ILE A 361 19.52 -0.88 0.26
C ILE A 361 20.49 -1.44 1.28
N LYS A 362 21.56 -2.05 0.77
CA LYS A 362 22.66 -2.64 1.53
C LYS A 362 23.94 -2.53 0.71
N ASN A 363 25.07 -2.20 1.32
CA ASN A 363 26.37 -2.23 0.64
C ASN A 363 26.77 -3.65 0.23
N LYS A 364 27.43 -3.76 -0.93
CA LYS A 364 28.02 -5.00 -1.43
C LYS A 364 29.22 -5.42 -0.60
#